data_042c3a3f662ebc1af49814745c45994b
#
_entry.id   042c3a3f662ebc1af49814745c45994b
#
_cell.length_a   1.000
_cell.length_b   1.000
_cell.length_c   1.000
_cell.angle_alpha   90.00
_cell.angle_beta   90.00
_cell.angle_gamma   90.00
#
_symmetry.space_group_name_H-M   'P 1'
#
loop_
_entity.id
_entity.type
_entity.pdbx_description
1 polymer ?
#
loop_
_entity_poly.entity_id
_entity_poly.type
_entity_poly.pdbx_seq_one_letter_code
_entity_poly.pdbx_strand_id
1 'polypeptide(L)' 'MPYINVKITREGVTPRQKREIITGVTRLMTDILNKDPQRTHVVIDEIDTDNWGVGGEPVTELRKQEV' A
#
# COMPACT_ATOMS: atom_id res chain seq x y z
N MET A 1 -10.57 -12.78 -11.44
CA MET A 1 -10.78 -12.06 -10.17
C MET A 1 -9.43 -11.53 -9.67
N PRO A 2 -9.10 -10.27 -9.91
CA PRO A 2 -7.78 -9.77 -9.50
C PRO A 2 -7.72 -9.51 -7.99
N TYR A 3 -6.56 -9.73 -7.43
CA TYR A 3 -6.22 -9.43 -6.06
C TYR A 3 -4.93 -8.61 -6.06
N ILE A 4 -4.97 -7.46 -5.45
CA ILE A 4 -3.82 -6.58 -5.36
C ILE A 4 -3.52 -6.30 -3.89
N ASN A 5 -2.28 -6.49 -3.50
CA ASN A 5 -1.83 -6.18 -2.15
C ASN A 5 -0.86 -5.00 -2.19
N VAL A 6 -1.16 -3.97 -1.43
CA VAL A 6 -0.30 -2.79 -1.28
C VAL A 6 0.30 -2.84 0.12
N LYS A 7 1.61 -2.94 0.20
CA LYS A 7 2.32 -2.93 1.47
C LYS A 7 3.01 -1.58 1.63
N ILE A 8 2.73 -0.92 2.73
CA ILE A 8 3.33 0.38 3.05
C ILE A 8 3.80 0.39 4.49
N THR A 9 4.76 1.24 4.78
CA THR A 9 5.16 1.45 6.17
C THR A 9 4.07 2.24 6.90
N ARG A 10 3.91 1.95 8.19
CA ARG A 10 2.93 2.62 9.05
C ARG A 10 3.48 4.00 9.45
N GLU A 11 3.15 4.99 8.67
CA GLU A 11 3.64 6.36 8.87
C GLU A 11 2.53 7.39 8.69
N GLY A 12 1.35 7.13 9.26
CA GLY A 12 0.29 8.11 9.35
C GLY A 12 -0.62 8.21 8.13
N VAL A 13 -0.75 7.14 7.36
CA VAL A 13 -1.68 7.12 6.23
C VAL A 13 -3.12 7.15 6.75
N THR A 14 -3.90 8.10 6.26
CA THR A 14 -5.27 8.30 6.73
C THR A 14 -6.25 7.33 6.06
N PRO A 15 -7.43 7.08 6.69
CA PRO A 15 -8.47 6.28 6.04
C PRO A 15 -8.91 6.84 4.68
N ARG A 16 -8.90 8.17 4.52
CA ARG A 16 -9.22 8.81 3.24
C ARG A 16 -8.20 8.46 2.17
N GLN A 17 -6.92 8.51 2.53
CA GLN A 17 -5.84 8.14 1.59
C GLN A 17 -5.93 6.66 1.21
N LYS A 18 -6.24 5.79 2.17
CA LYS A 18 -6.43 4.37 1.89
C LYS A 18 -7.58 4.15 0.92
N ARG A 19 -8.69 4.87 1.10
CA ARG A 19 -9.82 4.81 0.18
C ARG A 19 -9.42 5.24 -1.23
N GLU A 20 -8.64 6.29 -1.35
CA GLU A 20 -8.16 6.77 -2.64
C GLU A 20 -7.26 5.75 -3.33
N ILE A 21 -6.40 5.08 -2.58
CA ILE A 21 -5.54 4.01 -3.11
C ILE A 21 -6.40 2.86 -3.62
N ILE A 22 -7.35 2.40 -2.81
CA ILE A 22 -8.23 1.28 -3.18
C ILE A 22 -9.02 1.62 -4.46
N THR A 23 -9.59 2.82 -4.51
CA THR A 23 -10.34 3.29 -5.68
C THR A 23 -9.45 3.38 -6.91
N GLY A 24 -8.26 3.96 -6.76
CA GLY A 24 -7.34 4.16 -7.87
C GLY A 24 -6.82 2.86 -8.45
N VAL A 25 -6.43 1.92 -7.58
CA VAL A 25 -5.94 0.59 -8.02
C VAL A 25 -7.06 -0.19 -8.72
N THR A 26 -8.28 -0.15 -8.17
CA THR A 26 -9.43 -0.81 -8.79
C THR A 26 -9.68 -0.25 -10.19
N ARG A 27 -9.66 1.09 -10.32
CA ARG A 27 -9.84 1.75 -11.62
C ARG A 27 -8.75 1.36 -12.62
N LEU A 28 -7.53 1.24 -12.16
CA LEU A 28 -6.41 0.84 -13.00
C LEU A 28 -6.66 -0.56 -13.61
N MET A 29 -7.14 -1.50 -12.81
CA MET A 29 -7.46 -2.84 -13.28
C MET A 29 -8.60 -2.83 -14.31
N THR A 30 -9.60 -2.00 -14.08
CA THR A 30 -10.73 -1.83 -15.02
C THR A 30 -10.25 -1.23 -16.33
N ASP A 31 -9.46 -0.15 -16.25
CA ASP A 31 -9.04 0.60 -17.44
C ASP A 31 -8.09 -0.19 -18.33
N ILE A 32 -7.17 -0.95 -17.74
CA ILE A 32 -6.13 -1.65 -18.50
C ILE A 32 -6.58 -3.06 -18.88
N LEU A 33 -7.21 -3.79 -17.97
CA LEU A 33 -7.51 -5.20 -18.12
C LEU A 33 -9.00 -5.48 -18.30
N ASN A 34 -9.84 -4.46 -18.30
CA ASN A 34 -11.30 -4.59 -18.36
C ASN A 34 -11.85 -5.53 -17.29
N LYS A 35 -11.29 -5.46 -16.07
CA LYS A 35 -11.75 -6.28 -14.95
C LYS A 35 -12.95 -5.64 -14.28
N ASP A 36 -13.85 -6.49 -13.78
CA ASP A 36 -15.05 -6.06 -13.07
C ASP A 36 -14.66 -5.47 -11.71
N PRO A 37 -14.95 -4.19 -11.43
CA PRO A 37 -14.62 -3.60 -10.14
C PRO A 37 -15.27 -4.31 -8.95
N GLN A 38 -16.42 -4.95 -9.16
CA GLN A 38 -17.10 -5.67 -8.10
C GLN A 38 -16.40 -6.97 -7.71
N ARG A 39 -15.44 -7.41 -8.50
CA ARG A 39 -14.66 -8.63 -8.27
C ARG A 39 -13.18 -8.36 -8.11
N THR A 40 -12.80 -7.09 -8.01
CA THR A 40 -11.42 -6.69 -7.82
C THR A 40 -11.20 -6.44 -6.32
N HIS A 41 -10.21 -7.13 -5.76
CA HIS A 41 -9.88 -7.05 -4.34
C HIS A 41 -8.59 -6.28 -4.16
N VAL A 42 -8.60 -5.30 -3.27
CA VAL A 42 -7.40 -4.53 -2.92
C VAL A 42 -7.24 -4.58 -1.41
N VAL A 43 -6.07 -5.01 -0.97
CA VAL A 43 -5.74 -5.08 0.46
C VAL A 43 -4.55 -4.19 0.71
N ILE A 44 -4.63 -3.36 1.75
CA ILE A 44 -3.52 -2.52 2.17
C ILE A 44 -3.01 -3.06 3.50
N ASP A 45 -1.72 -3.39 3.54
CA ASP A 45 -1.04 -3.76 4.78
C ASP A 45 -0.16 -2.61 5.22
N GLU A 46 -0.41 -2.13 6.42
CA GLU A 46 0.49 -1.18 7.07
C GLU A 46 1.46 -1.95 7.95
N ILE A 47 2.74 -1.79 7.70
CA ILE A 47 3.78 -2.55 8.37
C ILE A 47 4.58 -1.60 9.25
N ASP A 48 4.77 -1.98 10.52
CA ASP A 48 5.58 -1.18 11.44
C ASP A 48 6.98 -0.99 10.86
N THR A 49 7.53 0.19 11.03
CA THR A 49 8.86 0.52 10.51
C THR A 49 9.95 -0.36 11.10
N ASP A 50 9.73 -0.94 12.28
CA ASP A 50 10.64 -1.92 12.87
C ASP A 50 10.69 -3.23 12.07
N ASN A 51 9.65 -3.51 11.30
CA ASN A 51 9.49 -4.75 10.55
C ASN A 51 9.80 -4.60 9.07
N TRP A 52 10.26 -3.43 8.65
CA TRP A 52 10.59 -3.17 7.26
C TRP A 52 12.06 -2.86 7.14
N GLY A 53 12.80 -3.75 6.48
CA GLY A 53 14.24 -3.60 6.32
C GLY A 53 14.62 -3.14 4.91
N VAL A 54 15.56 -2.22 4.85
CA VAL A 54 16.18 -1.78 3.59
C VAL A 54 17.68 -1.74 3.81
N GLY A 55 18.42 -2.45 2.95
CA GLY A 55 19.88 -2.48 3.07
C GLY A 55 20.40 -3.08 4.38
N GLY A 56 19.58 -3.95 4.99
CA GLY A 56 19.93 -4.59 6.24
C GLY A 56 19.55 -3.79 7.48
N GLU A 57 18.95 -2.60 7.32
CA GLU A 57 18.54 -1.76 8.45
C GLU A 57 17.02 -1.61 8.51
N PRO A 58 16.42 -1.62 9.70
CA PRO A 58 15.00 -1.28 9.84
C PRO A 58 14.74 0.16 9.44
N VAL A 59 13.58 0.41 8.82
CA VAL A 59 13.18 1.77 8.43
C VAL A 59 13.14 2.70 9.64
N THR A 60 12.80 2.19 10.82
CA THR A 60 12.83 2.97 12.06
C THR A 60 14.20 3.65 12.23
N GLU A 61 15.30 2.92 12.02
CA GLU A 61 16.64 3.47 12.15
C GLU A 61 16.97 4.46 11.02
N LEU A 62 16.51 4.15 9.81
CA LEU A 62 16.72 5.04 8.66
C LEU A 62 16.02 6.38 8.85
N ARG A 63 14.81 6.38 9.42
CA ARG A 63 14.05 7.61 9.70
C ARG A 63 14.75 8.47 10.74
N LYS A 64 15.44 7.89 11.71
CA LYS A 64 16.21 8.62 12.71
C LYS A 64 17.40 9.38 12.09
N GLN A 65 17.89 8.93 10.95
CA GLN A 65 19.01 9.55 10.23
C GLN A 65 18.54 10.65 9.29
N GLU A 66 17.23 10.77 9.06
CA GLU A 66 16.64 11.83 8.26
C GLU A 66 16.37 13.04 9.17
N VAL A 67 17.06 14.11 8.94
CA VAL A 67 16.92 15.32 9.73
C VAL A 67 16.40 16.46 8.86
#